data_94ac098d3e375bbb0efaddfb2cd30a6f
#
_entry.id   94ac098d3e375bbb0efaddfb2cd30a6f
#
_cell.length_a   1.000
_cell.length_b   1.000
_cell.length_c   1.000
_cell.angle_alpha   90.00
_cell.angle_beta   90.00
_cell.angle_gamma   90.00
#
_symmetry.space_group_name_H-M   'P 1'
#
loop_
_entity.id
_entity.type
_entity.pdbx_description
1 polymer ?
#
loop_
_entity_poly.entity_id
_entity_poly.type
_entity_poly.pdbx_seq_one_letter_code
_entity_poly.pdbx_strand_id
1 'polypeptide(L)'
;DSVGALRYVQNFGIRTAGAESNVAVGLAKLGLEAAWVSRLGTDEFGCFIRNQLRAEGVDCSRVIYDPDHRTGIMFKETSVGETKVFYYRENSAASHLCPEDVTPALLDGVKVLHMSGITPVLSESCLAMTKAAFALAKEKGVAISFDPNIRRKLWRGQDYAPLIRELTLQSEIVLLGLDEADALFGLRDPDAIFDLL
;
A
#
# COMPACT_ATOMS: atom_id res chain seq x y z
N ASP A 1 -25.22 -0.82 6.25
CA ASP A 1 -24.23 0.23 6.48
C ASP A 1 -25.00 1.50 6.87
N SER A 2 -24.82 1.98 8.11
CA SER A 2 -25.47 3.17 8.60
C SER A 2 -24.70 4.43 8.16
N VAL A 3 -25.42 5.42 7.68
CA VAL A 3 -24.88 6.76 7.38
C VAL A 3 -24.89 7.59 8.65
N GLY A 4 -23.76 8.19 9.03
CA GLY A 4 -23.68 9.08 10.20
C GLY A 4 -22.34 8.98 10.93
N ALA A 5 -22.19 9.76 11.99
CA ALA A 5 -20.96 9.81 12.76
C ALA A 5 -20.67 8.48 13.46
N LEU A 6 -19.42 8.02 13.34
CA LEU A 6 -18.94 6.73 13.85
C LEU A 6 -19.34 6.47 15.31
N ARG A 7 -19.35 7.52 16.14
CA ARG A 7 -19.71 7.45 17.58
C ARG A 7 -21.13 6.94 17.88
N TYR A 8 -22.01 6.95 16.88
CA TYR A 8 -23.41 6.51 17.01
C TYR A 8 -23.69 5.19 16.30
N VAL A 9 -22.69 4.61 15.64
CA VAL A 9 -22.83 3.36 14.88
C VAL A 9 -22.71 2.19 15.83
N GLN A 10 -23.70 1.28 15.80
CA GLN A 10 -23.72 0.07 16.63
C GLN A 10 -23.22 -1.17 15.90
N ASN A 11 -23.26 -1.18 14.57
CA ASN A 11 -22.88 -2.33 13.74
C ASN A 11 -21.89 -1.89 12.65
N PHE A 12 -20.89 -2.71 12.42
CA PHE A 12 -19.86 -2.50 11.41
C PHE A 12 -19.80 -3.67 10.43
N GLY A 13 -19.73 -3.37 9.15
CA GLY A 13 -19.32 -4.36 8.16
C GLY A 13 -17.80 -4.47 8.09
N ILE A 14 -17.27 -5.68 8.17
CA ILE A 14 -15.84 -5.93 7.98
C ILE A 14 -15.51 -6.14 6.50
N ARG A 15 -14.42 -5.53 6.04
CA ARG A 15 -13.89 -5.66 4.66
C ARG A 15 -12.37 -5.60 4.70
N THR A 16 -11.72 -6.22 3.72
CA THR A 16 -10.29 -6.00 3.48
C THR A 16 -10.10 -4.67 2.75
N ALA A 17 -8.99 -4.01 3.03
CA ALA A 17 -8.56 -2.80 2.33
C ALA A 17 -7.04 -2.67 2.39
N GLY A 18 -6.46 -2.06 1.39
CA GLY A 18 -5.02 -1.80 1.27
C GLY A 18 -4.72 -1.42 -0.17
N ALA A 19 -3.82 -0.45 -0.40
CA ALA A 19 -3.51 -0.01 -1.74
C ALA A 19 -2.96 -1.18 -2.57
N GLU A 20 -1.90 -1.80 -2.09
CA GLU A 20 -1.21 -2.90 -2.77
C GLU A 20 -2.09 -4.16 -2.84
N SER A 21 -2.83 -4.50 -1.77
CA SER A 21 -3.72 -5.66 -1.77
C SER A 21 -4.90 -5.50 -2.73
N ASN A 22 -5.42 -4.27 -2.91
CA ASN A 22 -6.46 -4.01 -3.89
C ASN A 22 -5.96 -4.22 -5.32
N VAL A 23 -4.72 -3.81 -5.63
CA VAL A 23 -4.08 -4.06 -6.93
C VAL A 23 -3.90 -5.57 -7.14
N ALA A 24 -3.39 -6.30 -6.14
CA ALA A 24 -3.21 -7.75 -6.23
C ALA A 24 -4.55 -8.47 -6.52
N VAL A 25 -5.63 -8.12 -5.82
CA VAL A 25 -6.98 -8.65 -6.08
C VAL A 25 -7.46 -8.30 -7.48
N GLY A 26 -7.26 -7.04 -7.92
CA GLY A 26 -7.64 -6.61 -9.26
C GLY A 26 -6.94 -7.43 -10.34
N LEU A 27 -5.64 -7.64 -10.22
CA LEU A 27 -4.84 -8.45 -11.14
C LEU A 27 -5.29 -9.93 -11.15
N ALA A 28 -5.51 -10.52 -9.98
CA ALA A 28 -6.01 -11.89 -9.88
C ALA A 28 -7.39 -12.05 -10.57
N LYS A 29 -8.30 -11.09 -10.40
CA LYS A 29 -9.61 -11.09 -11.09
C LYS A 29 -9.49 -10.93 -12.61
N LEU A 30 -8.43 -10.33 -13.10
CA LEU A 30 -8.11 -10.25 -14.53
C LEU A 30 -7.40 -11.51 -15.06
N GLY A 31 -7.23 -12.54 -14.22
CA GLY A 31 -6.60 -13.80 -14.59
C GLY A 31 -5.07 -13.76 -14.59
N LEU A 32 -4.46 -12.75 -13.96
CA LEU A 32 -3.02 -12.64 -13.83
C LEU A 32 -2.56 -13.26 -12.51
N GLU A 33 -1.35 -13.80 -12.49
CA GLU A 33 -0.70 -14.26 -11.27
C GLU A 33 -0.27 -13.06 -10.43
N ALA A 34 -0.78 -12.97 -9.20
CA ALA A 34 -0.47 -11.92 -8.26
C ALA A 34 -0.12 -12.48 -6.89
N ALA A 35 1.01 -12.07 -6.35
CA ALA A 35 1.42 -12.36 -4.98
C ALA A 35 1.37 -11.08 -4.14
N TRP A 36 1.01 -11.22 -2.88
CA TRP A 36 0.99 -10.12 -1.92
C TRP A 36 1.95 -10.39 -0.78
N VAL A 37 2.83 -9.41 -0.53
CA VAL A 37 3.84 -9.44 0.53
C VAL A 37 3.48 -8.40 1.57
N SER A 38 3.36 -8.81 2.81
CA SER A 38 3.11 -7.92 3.94
C SER A 38 3.38 -8.63 5.25
N ARG A 39 3.30 -7.88 6.36
CA ARG A 39 3.22 -8.46 7.70
C ARG A 39 1.81 -8.31 8.26
N LEU A 40 1.29 -9.37 8.85
CA LEU A 40 0.01 -9.41 9.55
C LEU A 40 0.25 -9.86 10.99
N GLY A 41 -0.55 -9.36 11.92
CA GLY A 41 -0.58 -9.92 13.26
C GLY A 41 -1.12 -11.36 13.26
N THR A 42 -0.82 -12.11 14.33
CA THR A 42 -1.39 -13.45 14.56
C THR A 42 -2.84 -13.42 15.07
N ASP A 43 -3.47 -12.24 14.98
CA ASP A 43 -4.84 -11.98 15.40
C ASP A 43 -5.88 -12.38 14.34
N GLU A 44 -7.17 -12.37 14.73
CA GLU A 44 -8.29 -12.73 13.84
C GLU A 44 -8.39 -11.82 12.60
N PHE A 45 -7.94 -10.55 12.68
CA PHE A 45 -7.95 -9.65 11.53
C PHE A 45 -6.87 -10.06 10.51
N GLY A 46 -5.70 -10.50 10.98
CA GLY A 46 -4.65 -11.05 10.11
C GLY A 46 -5.12 -12.30 9.38
N CYS A 47 -5.75 -13.23 10.12
CA CYS A 47 -6.36 -14.41 9.54
C CYS A 47 -7.45 -14.07 8.52
N PHE A 48 -8.31 -13.10 8.85
CA PHE A 48 -9.38 -12.65 7.97
C PHE A 48 -8.82 -12.06 6.66
N ILE A 49 -7.86 -11.15 6.73
CA ILE A 49 -7.25 -10.53 5.53
C ILE A 49 -6.66 -11.59 4.62
N ARG A 50 -5.81 -12.48 5.16
CA ARG A 50 -5.19 -13.55 4.37
C ARG A 50 -6.22 -14.44 3.70
N ASN A 51 -7.26 -14.85 4.43
CA ASN A 51 -8.29 -15.72 3.89
C ASN A 51 -9.09 -15.05 2.77
N GLN A 52 -9.42 -13.76 2.92
CA GLN A 52 -10.10 -12.99 1.89
C GLN A 52 -9.24 -12.85 0.63
N LEU A 53 -7.96 -12.50 0.77
CA LEU A 53 -7.07 -12.36 -0.39
C LEU A 53 -6.86 -13.70 -1.13
N ARG A 54 -6.71 -14.80 -0.38
CA ARG A 54 -6.64 -16.14 -0.99
C ARG A 54 -7.92 -16.54 -1.71
N ALA A 55 -9.08 -16.19 -1.15
CA ALA A 55 -10.37 -16.47 -1.79
C ALA A 55 -10.53 -15.71 -3.12
N GLU A 56 -9.86 -14.56 -3.26
CA GLU A 56 -9.81 -13.77 -4.49
C GLU A 56 -8.68 -14.23 -5.46
N GLY A 57 -7.96 -15.31 -5.14
CA GLY A 57 -6.92 -15.88 -6.00
C GLY A 57 -5.53 -15.26 -5.84
N VAL A 58 -5.31 -14.44 -4.81
CA VAL A 58 -3.98 -13.83 -4.55
C VAL A 58 -3.09 -14.84 -3.81
N ASP A 59 -1.84 -15.00 -4.26
CA ASP A 59 -0.84 -15.76 -3.53
C ASP A 59 -0.39 -15.00 -2.28
N CYS A 60 -0.68 -15.57 -1.12
CA CYS A 60 -0.29 -15.06 0.20
C CYS A 60 0.79 -15.93 0.87
N SER A 61 1.53 -16.73 0.12
CA SER A 61 2.58 -17.62 0.67
C SER A 61 3.73 -16.85 1.31
N ARG A 62 3.90 -15.59 0.92
CA ARG A 62 4.97 -14.69 1.38
C ARG A 62 4.50 -13.68 2.44
N VAL A 63 3.31 -13.86 2.99
CA VAL A 63 2.82 -13.08 4.13
C VAL A 63 3.51 -13.56 5.41
N ILE A 64 4.09 -12.62 6.14
CA ILE A 64 4.79 -12.87 7.40
C ILE A 64 3.82 -12.63 8.55
N TYR A 65 3.70 -13.57 9.47
CA TYR A 65 2.95 -13.39 10.70
C TYR A 65 3.85 -12.87 11.81
N ASP A 66 3.44 -11.75 12.40
CA ASP A 66 4.13 -11.07 13.47
C ASP A 66 3.37 -11.32 14.79
N PRO A 67 3.94 -12.06 15.74
CA PRO A 67 3.28 -12.36 17.01
C PRO A 67 3.26 -11.17 17.97
N ASP A 68 4.14 -10.19 17.78
CA ASP A 68 4.35 -9.08 18.72
C ASP A 68 3.49 -7.86 18.36
N HIS A 69 3.05 -7.75 17.11
CA HIS A 69 2.32 -6.61 16.61
C HIS A 69 0.97 -7.00 16.00
N ARG A 70 -0.03 -6.14 16.22
CA ARG A 70 -1.39 -6.37 15.74
C ARG A 70 -1.54 -5.99 14.27
N THR A 71 -2.51 -6.60 13.63
CA THR A 71 -2.96 -6.21 12.29
C THR A 71 -3.53 -4.80 12.31
N GLY A 72 -3.10 -3.96 11.38
CA GLY A 72 -3.61 -2.60 11.24
C GLY A 72 -5.07 -2.60 10.76
N ILE A 73 -5.89 -1.77 11.38
CA ILE A 73 -7.30 -1.59 11.02
C ILE A 73 -7.60 -0.12 10.73
N MET A 74 -8.69 0.13 10.03
CA MET A 74 -9.25 1.46 9.86
C MET A 74 -10.76 1.41 9.88
N PHE A 75 -11.39 2.51 10.28
CA PHE A 75 -12.82 2.69 10.14
C PHE A 75 -13.12 3.73 9.07
N LYS A 76 -14.09 3.42 8.21
CA LYS A 76 -14.64 4.37 7.24
C LYS A 76 -16.00 4.85 7.76
N GLU A 77 -16.11 6.16 7.96
CA GLU A 77 -17.36 6.84 8.21
C GLU A 77 -17.86 7.41 6.89
N THR A 78 -19.01 6.96 6.42
CA THR A 78 -19.63 7.49 5.22
C THR A 78 -20.77 8.41 5.61
N SER A 79 -20.67 9.68 5.27
CA SER A 79 -21.70 10.68 5.39
C SER A 79 -22.17 11.13 4.00
N VAL A 80 -23.26 11.90 3.93
CA VAL A 80 -23.71 12.46 2.66
C VAL A 80 -22.63 13.41 2.13
N GLY A 81 -22.02 13.04 1.01
CA GLY A 81 -20.99 13.86 0.33
C GLY A 81 -19.56 13.76 0.89
N GLU A 82 -19.33 13.04 2.00
CA GLU A 82 -17.99 12.94 2.60
C GLU A 82 -17.71 11.54 3.13
N THR A 83 -16.47 11.08 2.94
CA THR A 83 -15.97 9.86 3.58
C THR A 83 -14.79 10.22 4.48
N LYS A 84 -14.91 9.92 5.77
CA LYS A 84 -13.82 10.07 6.75
C LYS A 84 -13.18 8.73 7.04
N VAL A 85 -11.84 8.72 7.13
CA VAL A 85 -11.08 7.52 7.49
C VAL A 85 -10.36 7.78 8.81
N PHE A 86 -10.53 6.84 9.74
CA PHE A 86 -9.86 6.79 11.05
C PHE A 86 -8.92 5.60 11.06
N TYR A 87 -7.62 5.85 11.14
CA TYR A 87 -6.60 4.82 11.12
C TYR A 87 -6.25 4.35 12.53
N TYR A 88 -6.28 3.05 12.74
CA TYR A 88 -5.80 2.35 13.94
C TYR A 88 -4.74 1.36 13.50
N ARG A 89 -3.63 1.88 12.99
CA ARG A 89 -2.53 1.09 12.41
C ARG A 89 -1.15 1.52 12.88
N GLU A 90 -1.09 2.38 13.88
CA GLU A 90 0.14 2.75 14.52
C GLU A 90 0.76 1.52 15.17
N ASN A 91 2.08 1.32 15.00
CA ASN A 91 2.78 0.14 15.49
C ASN A 91 2.12 -1.19 15.08
N SER A 92 1.46 -1.23 13.90
CA SER A 92 0.89 -2.46 13.35
C SER A 92 1.97 -3.36 12.76
N ALA A 93 1.70 -4.65 12.61
CA ALA A 93 2.62 -5.61 11.99
C ALA A 93 3.18 -5.10 10.65
N ALA A 94 2.33 -4.55 9.77
CA ALA A 94 2.75 -3.99 8.50
C ALA A 94 3.70 -2.78 8.63
N SER A 95 3.67 -2.04 9.74
CA SER A 95 4.63 -0.94 9.98
C SER A 95 6.01 -1.41 10.44
N HIS A 96 6.19 -2.72 10.63
CA HIS A 96 7.46 -3.38 10.96
C HIS A 96 8.07 -4.14 9.77
N LEU A 97 7.54 -3.96 8.56
CA LEU A 97 8.24 -4.41 7.35
C LEU A 97 9.66 -3.83 7.34
N CYS A 98 10.65 -4.66 7.00
CA CYS A 98 12.05 -4.30 7.06
C CYS A 98 12.84 -4.88 5.87
N PRO A 99 14.06 -4.42 5.60
CA PRO A 99 14.87 -4.89 4.47
C PRO A 99 15.07 -6.40 4.43
N GLU A 100 15.09 -7.06 5.57
CA GLU A 100 15.25 -8.52 5.69
C GLU A 100 14.05 -9.29 5.10
N ASP A 101 12.90 -8.64 4.96
CA ASP A 101 11.71 -9.21 4.30
C ASP A 101 11.87 -9.23 2.76
N VAL A 102 12.85 -8.49 2.22
CA VAL A 102 13.14 -8.39 0.80
C VAL A 102 14.28 -9.35 0.43
N THR A 103 13.94 -10.60 0.20
CA THR A 103 14.92 -11.60 -0.22
C THR A 103 15.03 -11.67 -1.75
N PRO A 104 16.19 -12.06 -2.33
CA PRO A 104 16.32 -12.24 -3.77
C PRO A 104 15.26 -13.16 -4.38
N ALA A 105 14.88 -14.23 -3.67
CA ALA A 105 13.84 -15.16 -4.10
C ALA A 105 12.44 -14.53 -4.19
N LEU A 106 12.24 -13.36 -3.56
CA LEU A 106 10.95 -12.66 -3.59
C LEU A 106 10.55 -12.24 -5.01
N LEU A 107 11.53 -11.86 -5.82
CA LEU A 107 11.33 -11.37 -7.19
C LEU A 107 11.70 -12.40 -8.27
N ASP A 108 11.92 -13.68 -7.92
CA ASP A 108 12.19 -14.70 -8.91
C ASP A 108 10.96 -14.97 -9.78
N GLY A 109 11.09 -14.79 -11.09
CA GLY A 109 10.02 -14.94 -12.07
C GLY A 109 8.99 -13.79 -12.07
N VAL A 110 9.17 -12.77 -11.22
CA VAL A 110 8.30 -11.59 -11.15
C VAL A 110 8.62 -10.65 -12.32
N LYS A 111 7.58 -10.14 -12.97
CA LYS A 111 7.69 -9.16 -14.06
C LYS A 111 7.55 -7.72 -13.58
N VAL A 112 6.70 -7.50 -12.59
CA VAL A 112 6.37 -6.17 -12.05
C VAL A 112 6.32 -6.23 -10.54
N LEU A 113 7.05 -5.33 -9.88
CA LEU A 113 6.91 -5.02 -8.46
C LEU A 113 6.00 -3.80 -8.33
N HIS A 114 4.82 -3.97 -7.72
CA HIS A 114 3.94 -2.84 -7.43
C HIS A 114 4.06 -2.41 -5.98
N MET A 115 4.23 -1.11 -5.74
CA MET A 115 4.25 -0.50 -4.41
C MET A 115 3.49 0.82 -4.39
N SER A 116 3.06 1.25 -3.22
CA SER A 116 2.44 2.57 -3.03
C SER A 116 3.25 3.46 -2.09
N GLY A 117 3.01 4.76 -2.16
CA GLY A 117 3.60 5.76 -1.26
C GLY A 117 3.09 5.67 0.19
N ILE A 118 2.17 4.74 0.48
CA ILE A 118 1.73 4.48 1.86
C ILE A 118 2.82 3.73 2.64
N THR A 119 3.38 2.68 2.07
CA THR A 119 4.33 1.81 2.76
C THR A 119 5.57 2.56 3.28
N PRO A 120 6.30 3.36 2.48
CA PRO A 120 7.52 4.03 2.95
C PRO A 120 7.31 5.09 4.05
N VAL A 121 6.07 5.56 4.25
CA VAL A 121 5.77 6.58 5.26
C VAL A 121 5.24 6.02 6.58
N LEU A 122 5.11 4.69 6.70
CA LEU A 122 4.62 4.05 7.91
C LEU A 122 5.66 4.05 9.03
N SER A 123 6.94 3.84 8.69
CA SER A 123 8.07 3.79 9.61
C SER A 123 9.41 3.90 8.87
N GLU A 124 10.48 4.11 9.60
CA GLU A 124 11.85 4.11 9.05
C GLU A 124 12.23 2.74 8.45
N SER A 125 11.82 1.65 9.10
CA SER A 125 12.07 0.30 8.58
C SER A 125 11.31 0.04 7.28
N CYS A 126 10.06 0.49 7.16
CA CYS A 126 9.30 0.42 5.92
C CYS A 126 9.92 1.24 4.79
N LEU A 127 10.48 2.41 5.09
CA LEU A 127 11.25 3.19 4.12
C LEU A 127 12.50 2.44 3.66
N ALA A 128 13.26 1.89 4.59
CA ALA A 128 14.45 1.10 4.27
C ALA A 128 14.09 -0.14 3.42
N MET A 129 13.00 -0.83 3.78
CA MET A 129 12.46 -1.95 3.01
C MET A 129 12.07 -1.53 1.58
N THR A 130 11.37 -0.40 1.44
CA THR A 130 10.98 0.11 0.11
C THR A 130 12.19 0.37 -0.77
N LYS A 131 13.24 1.00 -0.22
CA LYS A 131 14.50 1.25 -0.95
C LYS A 131 15.19 -0.06 -1.34
N ALA A 132 15.22 -1.05 -0.43
CA ALA A 132 15.78 -2.37 -0.72
C ALA A 132 15.02 -3.09 -1.83
N ALA A 133 13.68 -3.03 -1.81
CA ALA A 133 12.83 -3.63 -2.84
C ALA A 133 13.04 -2.98 -4.22
N PHE A 134 13.14 -1.65 -4.28
CA PHE A 134 13.45 -0.93 -5.51
C PHE A 134 14.84 -1.29 -6.07
N ALA A 135 15.85 -1.34 -5.18
CA ALA A 135 17.21 -1.73 -5.58
C ALA A 135 17.25 -3.16 -6.15
N LEU A 136 16.60 -4.10 -5.46
CA LEU A 136 16.51 -5.49 -5.91
C LEU A 136 15.75 -5.62 -7.24
N ALA A 137 14.65 -4.88 -7.42
CA ALA A 137 13.89 -4.89 -8.67
C ALA A 137 14.76 -4.42 -9.84
N LYS A 138 15.51 -3.33 -9.67
CA LYS A 138 16.45 -2.82 -10.68
C LYS A 138 17.56 -3.81 -10.97
N GLU A 139 18.15 -4.43 -9.94
CA GLU A 139 19.18 -5.46 -10.11
C GLU A 139 18.69 -6.65 -10.95
N LYS A 140 17.44 -7.06 -10.72
CA LYS A 140 16.81 -8.20 -11.42
C LYS A 140 16.13 -7.85 -12.73
N GLY A 141 16.08 -6.58 -13.12
CA GLY A 141 15.38 -6.14 -14.32
C GLY A 141 13.85 -6.29 -14.20
N VAL A 142 13.32 -6.22 -12.98
CA VAL A 142 11.87 -6.25 -12.69
C VAL A 142 11.34 -4.82 -12.77
N ALA A 143 10.31 -4.59 -13.58
CA ALA A 143 9.71 -3.28 -13.72
C ALA A 143 9.05 -2.84 -12.40
N ILE A 144 9.22 -1.58 -12.03
CA ILE A 144 8.63 -1.00 -10.82
C ILE A 144 7.35 -0.26 -11.23
N SER A 145 6.24 -0.63 -10.61
CA SER A 145 4.98 0.10 -10.66
C SER A 145 4.75 0.81 -9.33
N PHE A 146 4.51 2.12 -9.38
CA PHE A 146 4.35 2.93 -8.18
C PHE A 146 3.09 3.79 -8.23
N ASP A 147 2.31 3.74 -7.15
CA ASP A 147 1.16 4.62 -6.87
C ASP A 147 1.56 5.57 -5.73
N PRO A 148 1.79 6.87 -5.97
CA PRO A 148 2.11 7.84 -4.92
C PRO A 148 1.14 7.82 -3.76
N ASN A 149 -0.14 7.60 -4.00
CA ASN A 149 -1.21 7.36 -3.03
C ASN A 149 -1.12 8.25 -1.79
N ILE A 150 -1.04 9.57 -2.01
CA ILE A 150 -0.78 10.54 -0.97
C ILE A 150 -1.87 10.50 0.10
N ARG A 151 -1.46 10.18 1.33
CA ARG A 151 -2.32 10.15 2.52
C ARG A 151 -1.68 10.99 3.62
N ARG A 152 -1.85 12.32 3.54
CA ARG A 152 -1.24 13.30 4.47
C ARG A 152 -1.51 12.98 5.95
N LYS A 153 -2.63 12.32 6.28
CA LYS A 153 -2.94 11.84 7.64
C LYS A 153 -1.90 10.82 8.16
N LEU A 154 -1.26 10.05 7.28
CA LEU A 154 -0.22 9.09 7.66
C LEU A 154 1.16 9.75 7.80
N TRP A 155 1.32 10.96 7.31
CA TRP A 155 2.60 11.68 7.34
C TRP A 155 2.94 12.28 8.71
N ARG A 156 1.98 12.37 9.64
CA ARG A 156 2.18 12.80 11.03
C ARG A 156 2.94 14.13 11.16
N GLY A 157 2.69 15.05 10.26
CA GLY A 157 3.33 16.37 10.26
C GLY A 157 4.71 16.43 9.60
N GLN A 158 5.25 15.30 9.14
CA GLN A 158 6.46 15.29 8.32
C GLN A 158 6.11 15.55 6.86
N ASP A 159 7.04 16.12 6.10
CA ASP A 159 6.88 16.29 4.65
C ASP A 159 7.59 15.16 3.90
N TYR A 160 6.80 14.22 3.38
CA TYR A 160 7.29 13.12 2.57
C TYR A 160 7.20 13.39 1.04
N ALA A 161 6.77 14.58 0.61
CA ALA A 161 6.64 14.88 -0.81
C ALA A 161 7.97 14.71 -1.59
N PRO A 162 9.14 15.12 -1.07
CA PRO A 162 10.41 14.89 -1.77
C PRO A 162 10.73 13.41 -1.96
N LEU A 163 10.49 12.58 -0.92
CA LEU A 163 10.68 11.14 -0.99
C LEU A 163 9.74 10.48 -2.00
N ILE A 164 8.45 10.79 -1.94
CA ILE A 164 7.46 10.21 -2.84
C ILE A 164 7.76 10.61 -4.29
N ARG A 165 8.17 11.85 -4.53
CA ARG A 165 8.64 12.32 -5.84
C ARG A 165 9.83 11.48 -6.34
N GLU A 166 10.83 11.26 -5.48
CA GLU A 166 12.01 10.45 -5.81
C GLU A 166 11.60 9.02 -6.23
N LEU A 167 10.73 8.37 -5.47
CA LEU A 167 10.25 7.02 -5.77
C LEU A 167 9.42 6.98 -7.06
N THR A 168 8.60 8.01 -7.29
CA THR A 168 7.81 8.14 -8.53
C THR A 168 8.72 8.18 -9.76
N LEU A 169 9.76 9.04 -9.73
CA LEU A 169 10.71 9.19 -10.84
C LEU A 169 11.65 7.98 -11.04
N GLN A 170 11.68 7.06 -10.08
CA GLN A 170 12.45 5.82 -10.19
C GLN A 170 11.65 4.65 -10.75
N SER A 171 10.38 4.86 -11.09
CA SER A 171 9.44 3.80 -11.47
C SER A 171 9.13 3.84 -12.96
N GLU A 172 9.01 2.67 -13.60
CA GLU A 172 8.69 2.52 -15.02
C GLU A 172 7.18 2.65 -15.29
N ILE A 173 6.34 2.36 -14.29
CA ILE A 173 4.89 2.49 -14.38
C ILE A 173 4.41 3.35 -13.23
N VAL A 174 3.81 4.49 -13.54
CA VAL A 174 3.34 5.43 -12.52
C VAL A 174 1.82 5.55 -12.58
N LEU A 175 1.16 5.35 -11.45
CA LEU A 175 -0.28 5.52 -11.27
C LEU A 175 -0.51 6.84 -10.52
N LEU A 176 -0.70 7.93 -11.24
CA LEU A 176 -0.69 9.28 -10.70
C LEU A 176 -2.00 10.01 -10.98
N GLY A 177 -2.67 10.46 -9.93
CA GLY A 177 -3.83 11.37 -10.06
C GLY A 177 -3.38 12.82 -10.26
N LEU A 178 -4.23 13.66 -10.90
CA LEU A 178 -3.91 15.08 -11.14
C LEU A 178 -3.66 15.87 -9.86
N ASP A 179 -4.39 15.58 -8.77
CA ASP A 179 -4.15 16.22 -7.47
C ASP A 179 -2.80 15.83 -6.86
N GLU A 180 -2.35 14.61 -7.13
CA GLU A 180 -1.04 14.13 -6.68
C GLU A 180 0.09 14.70 -7.54
N ALA A 181 -0.13 14.84 -8.85
CA ALA A 181 0.79 15.52 -9.76
C ALA A 181 1.01 16.97 -9.33
N ASP A 182 -0.06 17.70 -9.02
CA ASP A 182 0.02 19.05 -8.48
C ASP A 182 0.78 19.10 -7.14
N ALA A 183 0.45 18.18 -6.23
CA ALA A 183 1.08 18.12 -4.91
C ALA A 183 2.58 17.77 -4.94
N LEU A 184 3.02 16.94 -5.90
CA LEU A 184 4.39 16.46 -6.02
C LEU A 184 5.25 17.32 -6.95
N PHE A 185 4.68 17.79 -8.05
CA PHE A 185 5.41 18.40 -9.15
C PHE A 185 4.94 19.82 -9.50
N GLY A 186 3.81 20.28 -8.94
CA GLY A 186 3.18 21.55 -9.30
C GLY A 186 2.57 21.55 -10.71
N LEU A 187 2.27 20.36 -11.24
CA LEU A 187 1.75 20.17 -12.60
C LEU A 187 0.31 19.70 -12.57
N ARG A 188 -0.53 20.26 -13.43
CA ARG A 188 -1.94 19.87 -13.64
C ARG A 188 -2.27 19.54 -15.09
N ASP A 189 -1.39 19.92 -16.00
CA ASP A 189 -1.53 19.60 -17.41
C ASP A 189 -1.04 18.19 -17.70
N PRO A 190 -1.88 17.29 -18.26
CA PRO A 190 -1.48 15.92 -18.55
C PRO A 190 -0.26 15.81 -19.47
N ASP A 191 -0.16 16.66 -20.49
CA ASP A 191 0.95 16.59 -21.44
C ASP A 191 2.27 16.94 -20.74
N ALA A 192 2.28 17.99 -19.89
CA ALA A 192 3.44 18.36 -19.10
C ALA A 192 3.83 17.25 -18.07
N ILE A 193 2.84 16.49 -17.56
CA ILE A 193 3.09 15.35 -16.66
C ILE A 193 3.73 14.21 -17.44
N PHE A 194 3.24 13.90 -18.65
CA PHE A 194 3.83 12.85 -19.50
C PHE A 194 5.25 13.19 -19.95
N ASP A 195 5.52 14.47 -20.23
CA ASP A 195 6.87 14.93 -20.62
C ASP A 195 7.86 14.84 -19.45
N LEU A 196 7.38 14.89 -18.19
CA LEU A 196 8.21 14.78 -17.00
C LEU A 196 8.56 13.33 -16.67
N LEU A 197 7.61 12.39 -16.86
CA LEU A 197 7.70 10.99 -16.45
C LEU A 197 8.25 10.09 -17.55
#